data_f4d745bc39e283bf558cbb0e03018554
#
_entry.id   f4d745bc39e283bf558cbb0e03018554
#
_cell.length_a   1.000
_cell.length_b   1.000
_cell.length_c   1.000
_cell.angle_alpha   90.00
_cell.angle_beta   90.00
_cell.angle_gamma   90.00
#
_symmetry.space_group_name_H-M   'P 1'
#
loop_
_entity.id
_entity.type
_entity.pdbx_description
1 polymer ?
#
loop_
_entity_poly.entity_id
_entity_poly.type
_entity_poly.pdbx_seq_one_letter_code
_entity_poly.pdbx_strand_id
1 'polypeptide(L)'
;MKKQTWHITLAGLTLLIACLIVAGQVRPDISGSYDVAGTNEDGAAYQGQLQVLKHGNVYQFRWVAGNQYDGVGIINGNTVAVAYTDGANGTGCGVVSYRTLANGTLDGVWGMWGVDQSGTERAVRASGSPMNGSYNVTGTNPDGSAYRATLSIAPKGTGYEFQWSNNSSGFGVKQGNTISVGFGGSKCAWVAYEIKPGLLDGIWGSYGTSSIGTERAVKR
;
A
#
# COMPACT_ATOMS: atom_id res chain seq x y z
N MET A 1 -56.85 16.96 61.51
CA MET A 1 -56.60 17.20 60.07
C MET A 1 -55.06 17.31 59.91
N LYS A 2 -54.37 16.27 59.39
CA LYS A 2 -52.94 16.26 59.11
C LYS A 2 -52.72 16.62 57.62
N LYS A 3 -52.02 17.70 57.36
CA LYS A 3 -51.60 18.10 56.00
C LYS A 3 -50.34 17.29 55.63
N GLN A 4 -50.42 16.54 54.56
CA GLN A 4 -49.33 15.75 53.96
C GLN A 4 -48.69 16.60 52.86
N THR A 5 -47.45 17.03 53.05
CA THR A 5 -46.63 17.76 52.09
C THR A 5 -45.89 16.76 51.20
N TRP A 6 -46.13 16.83 49.90
CA TRP A 6 -45.36 16.03 48.88
C TRP A 6 -44.13 16.82 48.41
N HIS A 7 -42.98 16.24 48.60
CA HIS A 7 -41.73 16.72 48.02
C HIS A 7 -41.51 16.03 46.66
N ILE A 8 -41.57 16.81 45.59
CA ILE A 8 -41.21 16.36 44.26
C ILE A 8 -39.68 16.59 44.10
N THR A 9 -38.95 15.47 44.05
CA THR A 9 -37.52 15.50 43.72
C THR A 9 -37.34 15.43 42.21
N LEU A 10 -36.93 16.54 41.59
CA LEU A 10 -36.52 16.57 40.21
C LEU A 10 -35.12 15.94 40.11
N ALA A 11 -35.03 14.72 39.55
CA ALA A 11 -33.75 14.13 39.14
C ALA A 11 -33.37 14.68 37.75
N GLY A 12 -32.39 15.58 37.74
CA GLY A 12 -31.81 16.12 36.52
C GLY A 12 -30.97 15.08 35.80
N LEU A 13 -31.44 14.59 34.67
CA LEU A 13 -30.69 13.68 33.77
C LEU A 13 -29.72 14.53 32.94
N THR A 14 -28.44 14.57 33.32
CA THR A 14 -27.40 15.23 32.55
C THR A 14 -26.94 14.29 31.42
N LEU A 15 -27.36 14.55 30.19
CA LEU A 15 -26.95 13.83 28.99
C LEU A 15 -25.55 14.28 28.59
N LEU A 16 -24.52 13.48 28.91
CA LEU A 16 -23.16 13.67 28.41
C LEU A 16 -23.10 13.25 26.93
N ILE A 17 -23.13 14.23 26.03
CA ILE A 17 -22.86 13.99 24.60
C ILE A 17 -21.34 13.88 24.45
N ALA A 18 -20.84 12.63 24.36
CA ALA A 18 -19.46 12.36 23.96
C ALA A 18 -19.34 12.63 22.47
N CYS A 19 -18.81 13.79 22.09
CA CYS A 19 -18.37 14.08 20.73
C CYS A 19 -17.18 13.17 20.39
N LEU A 20 -17.42 12.08 19.66
CA LEU A 20 -16.36 11.28 19.05
C LEU A 20 -15.75 12.12 17.92
N ILE A 21 -14.62 12.78 18.21
CA ILE A 21 -13.78 13.39 17.19
C ILE A 21 -13.16 12.22 16.43
N VAL A 22 -13.71 11.87 15.26
CA VAL A 22 -13.03 11.02 14.29
C VAL A 22 -11.87 11.86 13.75
N ALA A 23 -10.71 11.76 14.38
CA ALA A 23 -9.48 12.30 13.83
C ALA A 23 -9.22 11.56 12.50
N GLY A 24 -9.55 12.19 11.39
CA GLY A 24 -9.16 11.69 10.08
C GLY A 24 -7.64 11.51 10.09
N GLN A 25 -7.16 10.31 9.86
CA GLN A 25 -5.71 10.05 9.78
C GLN A 25 -5.17 10.86 8.61
N VAL A 26 -4.43 11.92 8.93
CA VAL A 26 -3.69 12.69 7.92
C VAL A 26 -2.66 11.72 7.33
N ARG A 27 -2.81 11.40 6.05
CA ARG A 27 -1.81 10.57 5.35
C ARG A 27 -0.49 11.35 5.32
N PRO A 28 0.64 10.71 5.67
CA PRO A 28 1.93 11.39 5.65
C PRO A 28 2.25 11.81 4.22
N ASP A 29 2.76 13.03 4.04
CA ASP A 29 3.31 13.48 2.77
C ASP A 29 4.79 13.09 2.72
N ILE A 30 5.10 12.17 1.80
CA ILE A 30 6.45 11.67 1.58
C ILE A 30 7.17 12.36 0.41
N SER A 31 6.58 13.40 -0.18
CA SER A 31 7.25 14.12 -1.28
C SER A 31 8.54 14.79 -0.80
N GLY A 32 9.53 14.84 -1.69
CA GLY A 32 10.84 15.44 -1.40
C GLY A 32 12.00 14.70 -2.04
N SER A 33 13.21 15.15 -1.69
CA SER A 33 14.46 14.53 -2.12
C SER A 33 15.08 13.74 -0.97
N TYR A 34 15.67 12.60 -1.30
CA TYR A 34 16.24 11.67 -0.33
C TYR A 34 17.63 11.21 -0.80
N ASP A 35 18.50 10.96 0.15
CA ASP A 35 19.70 10.16 -0.05
C ASP A 35 19.38 8.70 0.23
N VAL A 36 19.72 7.80 -0.70
CA VAL A 36 19.44 6.37 -0.56
C VAL A 36 20.72 5.58 -0.37
N ALA A 37 20.63 4.56 0.48
CA ALA A 37 21.66 3.55 0.68
C ALA A 37 20.98 2.20 0.91
N GLY A 38 21.51 1.13 0.32
CA GLY A 38 20.91 -0.18 0.41
C GLY A 38 21.82 -1.30 -0.04
N THR A 39 21.23 -2.48 -0.17
CA THR A 39 21.89 -3.66 -0.74
C THR A 39 21.07 -4.19 -1.91
N ASN A 40 21.74 -4.66 -2.92
CA ASN A 40 21.16 -5.41 -4.03
C ASN A 40 20.72 -6.82 -3.58
N GLU A 41 19.99 -7.52 -4.42
CA GLU A 41 19.56 -8.92 -4.18
C GLU A 41 20.74 -9.90 -3.99
N ASP A 42 21.94 -9.58 -4.49
CA ASP A 42 23.18 -10.30 -4.29
C ASP A 42 23.98 -9.88 -3.04
N GLY A 43 23.47 -8.90 -2.28
CA GLY A 43 24.09 -8.34 -1.10
C GLY A 43 25.08 -7.21 -1.36
N ALA A 44 25.38 -6.85 -2.63
CA ALA A 44 26.25 -5.73 -2.95
C ALA A 44 25.63 -4.40 -2.50
N ALA A 45 26.41 -3.57 -1.79
CA ALA A 45 25.94 -2.26 -1.33
C ALA A 45 25.82 -1.27 -2.50
N TYR A 46 24.82 -0.39 -2.43
CA TYR A 46 24.68 0.74 -3.33
C TYR A 46 24.28 2.02 -2.61
N GLN A 47 24.49 3.14 -3.28
CA GLN A 47 24.06 4.47 -2.85
C GLN A 47 23.49 5.23 -4.05
N GLY A 48 22.64 6.20 -3.78
CA GLY A 48 22.05 7.03 -4.82
C GLY A 48 21.17 8.13 -4.26
N GLN A 49 20.32 8.64 -5.11
CA GLN A 49 19.35 9.68 -4.81
C GLN A 49 17.97 9.22 -5.24
N LEU A 50 16.96 9.62 -4.47
CA LEU A 50 15.57 9.41 -4.78
C LEU A 50 14.83 10.74 -4.73
N GLN A 51 14.03 11.02 -5.76
CA GLN A 51 13.04 12.08 -5.77
C GLN A 51 11.65 11.47 -5.70
N VAL A 52 10.82 11.95 -4.77
CA VAL A 52 9.42 11.55 -4.63
C VAL A 52 8.55 12.77 -4.91
N LEU A 53 7.65 12.65 -5.88
CA LEU A 53 6.71 13.70 -6.29
C LEU A 53 5.28 13.23 -6.06
N LYS A 54 4.47 14.06 -5.42
CA LYS A 54 3.06 13.76 -5.20
C LYS A 54 2.23 14.16 -6.43
N HIS A 55 1.42 13.25 -6.92
CA HIS A 55 0.46 13.45 -7.98
C HIS A 55 -0.92 12.95 -7.50
N GLY A 56 -1.78 13.88 -7.07
CA GLY A 56 -3.08 13.50 -6.52
C GLY A 56 -2.98 12.54 -5.34
N ASN A 57 -3.44 11.29 -5.53
CA ASN A 57 -3.43 10.24 -4.52
C ASN A 57 -2.25 9.25 -4.68
N VAL A 58 -1.43 9.42 -5.70
CA VAL A 58 -0.27 8.58 -6.00
C VAL A 58 1.02 9.37 -5.88
N TYR A 59 2.16 8.68 -5.86
CA TYR A 59 3.48 9.27 -5.82
C TYR A 59 4.31 8.73 -6.97
N GLN A 60 5.07 9.60 -7.64
CA GLN A 60 6.11 9.23 -8.58
C GLN A 60 7.43 9.14 -7.83
N PHE A 61 8.15 8.06 -8.07
CA PHE A 61 9.47 7.79 -7.52
C PHE A 61 10.48 7.81 -8.67
N ARG A 62 11.56 8.52 -8.49
CA ARG A 62 12.67 8.56 -9.45
C ARG A 62 13.98 8.37 -8.71
N TRP A 63 14.63 7.25 -8.95
CA TRP A 63 15.95 6.96 -8.42
C TRP A 63 17.05 7.23 -9.44
N VAL A 64 18.21 7.65 -8.93
CA VAL A 64 19.49 7.67 -9.63
C VAL A 64 20.50 6.96 -8.73
N ALA A 65 20.76 5.68 -9.02
CA ALA A 65 21.61 4.79 -8.25
C ALA A 65 22.41 3.91 -9.23
N GLY A 66 23.44 4.50 -9.86
CA GLY A 66 24.13 3.91 -11.00
C GLY A 66 23.33 4.06 -12.29
N ASN A 67 22.11 3.55 -12.31
CA ASN A 67 21.12 3.74 -13.38
C ASN A 67 19.96 4.61 -12.91
N GLN A 68 19.06 4.98 -13.82
CA GLN A 68 17.81 5.63 -13.52
C GLN A 68 16.67 4.60 -13.46
N TYR A 69 15.79 4.77 -12.46
CA TYR A 69 14.57 3.96 -12.29
C TYR A 69 13.40 4.88 -12.02
N ASP A 70 12.27 4.61 -12.65
CA ASP A 70 11.02 5.34 -12.41
C ASP A 70 9.95 4.39 -11.88
N GLY A 71 9.17 4.85 -10.91
CA GLY A 71 8.15 4.05 -10.26
C GLY A 71 6.94 4.85 -9.78
N VAL A 72 5.86 4.14 -9.55
CA VAL A 72 4.62 4.65 -8.96
C VAL A 72 4.41 4.06 -7.58
N GLY A 73 4.09 4.90 -6.60
CA GLY A 73 3.85 4.51 -5.23
C GLY A 73 2.46 4.86 -4.72
N ILE A 74 1.96 4.05 -3.79
CA ILE A 74 0.70 4.28 -3.10
C ILE A 74 0.87 4.06 -1.60
N ILE A 75 0.31 4.98 -0.78
CA ILE A 75 0.35 4.89 0.68
C ILE A 75 -0.89 4.16 1.19
N ASN A 76 -0.66 3.19 2.09
CA ASN A 76 -1.70 2.50 2.84
C ASN A 76 -1.26 2.38 4.31
N GLY A 77 -1.84 3.23 5.18
CA GLY A 77 -1.39 3.36 6.57
C GLY A 77 0.00 4.00 6.67
N ASN A 78 0.94 3.33 7.32
CA ASN A 78 2.34 3.75 7.47
C ASN A 78 3.29 3.07 6.47
N THR A 79 2.76 2.47 5.42
CA THR A 79 3.53 1.79 4.37
C THR A 79 3.33 2.50 3.05
N VAL A 80 4.38 2.64 2.25
CA VAL A 80 4.27 2.94 0.83
C VAL A 80 4.75 1.75 0.02
N ALA A 81 3.85 1.22 -0.81
CA ALA A 81 4.18 0.23 -1.82
C ALA A 81 4.54 0.94 -3.12
N VAL A 82 5.56 0.48 -3.81
CA VAL A 82 6.01 1.05 -5.09
C VAL A 82 6.20 -0.05 -6.11
N ALA A 83 5.80 0.19 -7.36
CA ALA A 83 6.22 -0.59 -8.52
C ALA A 83 7.15 0.27 -9.37
N TYR A 84 8.25 -0.30 -9.87
CA TYR A 84 9.23 0.44 -10.66
C TYR A 84 9.76 -0.36 -11.85
N THR A 85 10.34 0.35 -12.81
CA THR A 85 11.06 -0.23 -13.96
C THR A 85 12.43 0.41 -14.11
N ASP A 86 13.31 -0.26 -14.84
CA ASP A 86 14.53 0.34 -15.37
C ASP A 86 14.21 1.47 -16.35
N GLY A 87 15.03 2.53 -16.30
CA GLY A 87 14.93 3.67 -17.22
C GLY A 87 13.96 4.76 -16.77
N ALA A 88 13.85 5.80 -17.60
CA ALA A 88 13.15 7.05 -17.31
C ALA A 88 11.63 6.99 -17.54
N ASN A 89 11.02 5.81 -17.54
CA ASN A 89 9.60 5.68 -17.85
C ASN A 89 8.97 4.47 -17.16
N GLY A 90 8.25 4.71 -16.06
CA GLY A 90 7.47 3.71 -15.33
C GLY A 90 6.24 3.17 -16.08
N THR A 91 6.09 3.46 -17.38
CA THR A 91 4.91 3.13 -18.17
C THR A 91 4.57 1.64 -18.15
N GLY A 92 3.30 1.36 -17.88
CA GLY A 92 2.74 0.01 -17.87
C GLY A 92 2.95 -0.73 -16.57
N CYS A 93 3.52 -0.07 -15.53
CA CYS A 93 3.53 -0.59 -14.17
C CYS A 93 2.47 0.10 -13.31
N GLY A 94 1.90 -0.70 -12.42
CA GLY A 94 1.04 -0.25 -11.36
C GLY A 94 1.42 -0.92 -10.04
N VAL A 95 0.90 -0.40 -8.98
CA VAL A 95 1.14 -0.87 -7.61
C VAL A 95 -0.18 -1.07 -6.89
N VAL A 96 -0.29 -2.13 -6.10
CA VAL A 96 -1.37 -2.28 -5.12
C VAL A 96 -0.78 -2.55 -3.75
N SER A 97 -1.34 -1.88 -2.75
CA SER A 97 -1.03 -2.11 -1.34
C SER A 97 -2.29 -2.62 -0.64
N TYR A 98 -2.23 -3.85 -0.10
CA TYR A 98 -3.31 -4.42 0.69
C TYR A 98 -2.96 -4.40 2.18
N ARG A 99 -4.00 -4.28 3.00
CA ARG A 99 -4.00 -4.70 4.39
C ARG A 99 -4.80 -5.99 4.55
N THR A 100 -4.24 -6.94 5.27
CA THR A 100 -4.94 -8.16 5.64
C THR A 100 -5.81 -7.87 6.87
N LEU A 101 -7.12 -8.03 6.74
CA LEU A 101 -8.07 -7.91 7.83
C LEU A 101 -8.13 -9.20 8.66
N ALA A 102 -8.69 -9.13 9.88
CA ALA A 102 -8.78 -10.27 10.80
C ALA A 102 -9.50 -11.49 10.21
N ASN A 103 -10.46 -11.29 9.30
CA ASN A 103 -11.17 -12.34 8.58
C ASN A 103 -10.44 -12.86 7.33
N GLY A 104 -9.19 -12.41 7.09
CA GLY A 104 -8.39 -12.80 5.93
C GLY A 104 -8.75 -12.09 4.62
N THR A 105 -9.67 -11.14 4.65
CA THR A 105 -9.94 -10.25 3.51
C THR A 105 -8.72 -9.35 3.27
N LEU A 106 -8.39 -9.12 2.00
CA LEU A 106 -7.40 -8.14 1.58
C LEU A 106 -8.13 -6.86 1.21
N ASP A 107 -7.79 -5.76 1.88
CA ASP A 107 -8.36 -4.44 1.66
C ASP A 107 -7.28 -3.52 1.10
N GLY A 108 -7.42 -3.10 -0.16
CA GLY A 108 -6.37 -2.52 -0.96
C GLY A 108 -6.69 -1.18 -1.59
N VAL A 109 -5.63 -0.44 -1.83
CA VAL A 109 -5.59 0.74 -2.70
C VAL A 109 -4.55 0.50 -3.78
N TRP A 110 -4.80 0.98 -5.01
CA TRP A 110 -3.89 0.77 -6.12
C TRP A 110 -3.73 2.01 -6.98
N GLY A 111 -2.62 2.10 -7.69
CA GLY A 111 -2.31 3.20 -8.60
C GLY A 111 -1.51 2.72 -9.80
N MET A 112 -1.49 3.53 -10.85
CA MET A 112 -0.72 3.28 -12.06
C MET A 112 0.17 4.47 -12.40
N TRP A 113 1.28 4.19 -13.07
CA TRP A 113 2.12 5.25 -13.62
C TRP A 113 1.33 6.16 -14.57
N GLY A 114 1.46 7.48 -14.37
CA GLY A 114 0.79 8.49 -15.19
C GLY A 114 -0.69 8.71 -14.89
N VAL A 115 -1.22 8.11 -13.80
CA VAL A 115 -2.60 8.32 -13.35
C VAL A 115 -2.57 8.91 -11.94
N ASP A 116 -3.13 10.10 -11.76
CA ASP A 116 -3.06 10.87 -10.51
C ASP A 116 -4.03 10.35 -9.42
N GLN A 117 -5.08 9.65 -9.84
CA GLN A 117 -6.08 9.09 -8.92
C GLN A 117 -5.77 7.62 -8.61
N SER A 118 -6.14 7.20 -7.42
CA SER A 118 -6.04 5.81 -6.98
C SER A 118 -7.38 5.08 -7.11
N GLY A 119 -7.31 3.79 -7.41
CA GLY A 119 -8.43 2.88 -7.28
C GLY A 119 -8.45 2.17 -5.93
N THR A 120 -9.50 1.41 -5.68
CA THR A 120 -9.65 0.55 -4.50
C THR A 120 -9.83 -0.89 -4.94
N GLU A 121 -9.45 -1.83 -4.09
CA GLU A 121 -9.69 -3.26 -4.31
C GLU A 121 -9.94 -3.97 -2.99
N ARG A 122 -10.99 -4.77 -2.96
CA ARG A 122 -11.32 -5.65 -1.85
C ARG A 122 -11.36 -7.09 -2.35
N ALA A 123 -10.45 -7.94 -1.86
CA ALA A 123 -10.36 -9.34 -2.24
C ALA A 123 -10.79 -10.23 -1.07
N VAL A 124 -11.91 -10.94 -1.25
CA VAL A 124 -12.47 -11.88 -0.28
C VAL A 124 -12.12 -13.29 -0.70
N ARG A 125 -11.43 -14.04 0.17
CA ARG A 125 -11.00 -15.41 -0.16
C ARG A 125 -12.20 -16.31 -0.44
N ALA A 126 -12.17 -16.98 -1.60
CA ALA A 126 -13.17 -17.91 -2.06
C ALA A 126 -12.74 -19.38 -1.81
N SER A 127 -11.44 -19.68 -1.96
CA SER A 127 -10.90 -21.03 -1.73
C SER A 127 -9.41 -20.99 -1.37
N GLY A 128 -8.86 -22.11 -0.92
CA GLY A 128 -7.46 -22.25 -0.54
C GLY A 128 -7.14 -21.68 0.85
N SER A 129 -5.87 -21.43 1.11
CA SER A 129 -5.35 -20.85 2.35
C SER A 129 -4.99 -19.36 2.19
N PRO A 130 -4.73 -18.59 3.28
CA PRO A 130 -4.24 -17.23 3.18
C PRO A 130 -2.96 -17.16 2.33
N MET A 131 -2.92 -16.24 1.37
CA MET A 131 -1.80 -16.04 0.44
C MET A 131 -1.47 -17.26 -0.46
N ASN A 132 -2.36 -18.25 -0.53
CA ASN A 132 -2.27 -19.37 -1.44
C ASN A 132 -3.69 -19.86 -1.77
N GLY A 133 -4.38 -19.17 -2.68
CA GLY A 133 -5.77 -19.46 -3.01
C GLY A 133 -6.39 -18.49 -3.98
N SER A 134 -7.70 -18.65 -4.17
CA SER A 134 -8.52 -17.78 -5.01
C SER A 134 -9.32 -16.80 -4.17
N TYR A 135 -9.55 -15.61 -4.73
CA TYR A 135 -10.26 -14.50 -4.10
C TYR A 135 -11.29 -13.90 -5.08
N ASN A 136 -12.46 -13.56 -4.58
CA ASN A 136 -13.42 -12.72 -5.29
C ASN A 136 -13.07 -11.26 -5.04
N VAL A 137 -12.93 -10.51 -6.12
CA VAL A 137 -12.50 -9.12 -6.11
C VAL A 137 -13.65 -8.20 -6.46
N THR A 138 -13.77 -7.12 -5.69
CA THR A 138 -14.58 -5.94 -6.03
C THR A 138 -13.74 -4.69 -5.80
N GLY A 139 -13.88 -3.69 -6.67
CA GLY A 139 -13.09 -2.49 -6.54
C GLY A 139 -13.64 -1.32 -7.33
N THR A 140 -12.93 -0.21 -7.28
CA THR A 140 -13.16 0.97 -8.10
C THR A 140 -11.89 1.31 -8.90
N ASN A 141 -12.08 1.71 -10.14
CA ASN A 141 -11.02 2.27 -10.97
C ASN A 141 -10.70 3.71 -10.52
N PRO A 142 -9.57 4.30 -10.97
CA PRO A 142 -9.24 5.70 -10.68
C PRO A 142 -10.29 6.71 -11.15
N ASP A 143 -11.10 6.40 -12.16
CA ASP A 143 -12.22 7.21 -12.64
C ASP A 143 -13.51 7.03 -11.81
N GLY A 144 -13.46 6.21 -10.74
CA GLY A 144 -14.61 5.92 -9.88
C GLY A 144 -15.52 4.79 -10.37
N SER A 145 -15.32 4.26 -11.58
CA SER A 145 -16.12 3.14 -12.10
C SER A 145 -15.85 1.86 -11.31
N ALA A 146 -16.92 1.12 -10.97
CA ALA A 146 -16.80 -0.15 -10.25
C ALA A 146 -16.35 -1.29 -11.16
N TYR A 147 -15.58 -2.24 -10.61
CA TYR A 147 -15.21 -3.47 -11.31
C TYR A 147 -15.31 -4.71 -10.42
N ARG A 148 -15.32 -5.87 -11.06
CA ARG A 148 -15.24 -7.20 -10.43
C ARG A 148 -14.18 -8.02 -11.16
N ALA A 149 -13.49 -8.85 -10.40
CA ALA A 149 -12.50 -9.79 -10.94
C ALA A 149 -12.39 -11.00 -10.01
N THR A 150 -11.62 -11.99 -10.42
CA THR A 150 -11.05 -12.99 -9.52
C THR A 150 -9.54 -12.76 -9.44
N LEU A 151 -8.96 -13.08 -8.29
CA LEU A 151 -7.53 -13.00 -8.04
C LEU A 151 -7.05 -14.37 -7.54
N SER A 152 -6.01 -14.90 -8.16
CA SER A 152 -5.25 -16.04 -7.66
C SER A 152 -3.96 -15.56 -7.04
N ILE A 153 -3.62 -16.05 -5.86
CA ILE A 153 -2.37 -15.77 -5.17
C ILE A 153 -1.67 -17.10 -4.91
N ALA A 154 -0.39 -17.19 -5.23
CA ALA A 154 0.45 -18.36 -4.97
C ALA A 154 1.83 -17.96 -4.46
N PRO A 155 2.44 -18.72 -3.52
CA PRO A 155 3.83 -18.53 -3.13
C PRO A 155 4.78 -18.69 -4.32
N LYS A 156 5.77 -17.80 -4.44
CA LYS A 156 6.82 -17.88 -5.46
C LYS A 156 8.08 -17.15 -4.97
N GLY A 157 9.22 -17.84 -5.00
CA GLY A 157 10.47 -17.28 -4.48
C GLY A 157 10.33 -16.79 -3.03
N THR A 158 10.73 -15.56 -2.76
CA THR A 158 10.61 -14.91 -1.45
C THR A 158 9.27 -14.22 -1.22
N GLY A 159 8.36 -14.22 -2.20
CA GLY A 159 7.08 -13.53 -2.17
C GLY A 159 5.93 -14.34 -2.72
N TYR A 160 5.06 -13.64 -3.41
CA TYR A 160 3.82 -14.20 -3.94
C TYR A 160 3.56 -13.67 -5.35
N GLU A 161 3.10 -14.56 -6.21
CA GLU A 161 2.56 -14.22 -7.53
C GLU A 161 1.07 -13.92 -7.42
N PHE A 162 0.65 -12.86 -8.09
CA PHE A 162 -0.73 -12.39 -8.16
C PHE A 162 -1.18 -12.47 -9.62
N GLN A 163 -2.34 -13.09 -9.85
CA GLN A 163 -2.92 -13.21 -11.18
C GLN A 163 -4.39 -12.83 -11.14
N TRP A 164 -4.74 -11.72 -11.79
CA TRP A 164 -6.13 -11.26 -11.91
C TRP A 164 -6.77 -11.80 -13.19
N SER A 165 -8.09 -12.00 -13.18
CA SER A 165 -8.85 -12.52 -14.33
C SER A 165 -8.91 -11.57 -15.52
N ASN A 166 -8.48 -10.31 -15.37
CA ASN A 166 -8.33 -9.34 -16.46
C ASN A 166 -6.98 -9.44 -17.19
N ASN A 167 -6.24 -10.55 -17.02
CA ASN A 167 -4.89 -10.80 -17.52
C ASN A 167 -3.79 -9.93 -16.93
N SER A 168 -4.06 -9.20 -15.85
CA SER A 168 -2.99 -8.53 -15.10
C SER A 168 -2.27 -9.55 -14.23
N SER A 169 -0.94 -9.42 -14.15
CA SER A 169 -0.11 -10.19 -13.24
C SER A 169 0.83 -9.30 -12.45
N GLY A 170 1.17 -9.72 -11.24
CA GLY A 170 2.06 -8.99 -10.36
C GLY A 170 2.84 -9.92 -9.45
N PHE A 171 3.84 -9.34 -8.82
CA PHE A 171 4.63 -10.01 -7.78
C PHE A 171 4.80 -9.07 -6.59
N GLY A 172 4.77 -9.61 -5.39
CA GLY A 172 4.88 -8.80 -4.20
C GLY A 172 5.22 -9.57 -2.95
N VAL A 173 5.34 -8.84 -1.87
CA VAL A 173 5.79 -9.34 -0.58
C VAL A 173 4.79 -8.98 0.52
N LYS A 174 4.68 -9.86 1.50
CA LYS A 174 3.89 -9.62 2.72
C LYS A 174 4.82 -9.28 3.88
N GLN A 175 4.62 -8.11 4.50
CA GLN A 175 5.30 -7.65 5.70
C GLN A 175 4.26 -7.37 6.78
N GLY A 176 4.24 -8.18 7.84
CA GLY A 176 3.18 -8.09 8.84
C GLY A 176 1.78 -8.24 8.24
N ASN A 177 0.96 -7.21 8.38
CA ASN A 177 -0.40 -7.17 7.83
C ASN A 177 -0.50 -6.45 6.47
N THR A 178 0.61 -5.94 5.95
CA THR A 178 0.66 -5.23 4.67
C THR A 178 1.21 -6.13 3.58
N ILE A 179 0.68 -5.99 2.37
CA ILE A 179 1.16 -6.66 1.17
C ILE A 179 1.40 -5.58 0.12
N SER A 180 2.61 -5.53 -0.41
CA SER A 180 3.03 -4.60 -1.47
C SER A 180 3.26 -5.39 -2.75
N VAL A 181 2.58 -5.02 -3.83
CA VAL A 181 2.61 -5.75 -5.11
C VAL A 181 2.86 -4.78 -6.25
N GLY A 182 3.90 -5.02 -7.04
CA GLY A 182 4.07 -4.43 -8.35
C GLY A 182 3.33 -5.27 -9.39
N PHE A 183 2.52 -4.65 -10.26
CA PHE A 183 1.83 -5.34 -11.33
C PHE A 183 2.06 -4.66 -12.69
N GLY A 184 1.82 -5.37 -13.78
CA GLY A 184 2.11 -4.96 -15.15
C GLY A 184 3.08 -5.91 -15.86
N GLY A 185 3.28 -7.09 -15.32
CA GLY A 185 4.14 -8.14 -15.85
C GLY A 185 5.53 -8.17 -15.21
N SER A 186 6.40 -9.04 -15.73
CA SER A 186 7.71 -9.35 -15.18
C SER A 186 8.71 -8.18 -15.21
N LYS A 187 8.45 -7.13 -15.98
CA LYS A 187 9.27 -5.92 -16.00
C LYS A 187 9.08 -5.00 -14.80
N CYS A 188 8.01 -5.21 -14.03
CA CYS A 188 7.65 -4.37 -12.88
C CYS A 188 8.21 -4.99 -11.62
N ALA A 189 9.26 -4.41 -11.09
CA ALA A 189 9.80 -4.72 -9.78
C ALA A 189 9.01 -4.00 -8.68
N TRP A 190 9.26 -4.31 -7.42
CA TRP A 190 8.51 -3.79 -6.28
C TRP A 190 9.43 -3.29 -5.16
N VAL A 191 8.94 -2.29 -4.43
CA VAL A 191 9.53 -1.84 -3.15
C VAL A 191 8.41 -1.76 -2.12
N ALA A 192 8.73 -2.11 -0.89
CA ALA A 192 7.86 -1.97 0.27
C ALA A 192 8.59 -1.21 1.37
N TYR A 193 8.21 0.06 1.59
CA TYR A 193 8.78 0.88 2.65
C TYR A 193 7.83 1.01 3.84
N GLU A 194 8.39 1.00 5.02
CA GLU A 194 7.80 1.60 6.21
C GLU A 194 8.11 3.10 6.23
N ILE A 195 7.08 3.92 6.47
CA ILE A 195 7.20 5.38 6.56
C ILE A 195 7.51 5.74 8.01
N LYS A 196 8.66 6.38 8.24
CA LYS A 196 9.11 6.93 9.52
C LYS A 196 9.37 8.44 9.36
N PRO A 197 9.43 9.22 10.43
CA PRO A 197 9.78 10.64 10.32
C PRO A 197 11.14 10.84 9.61
N GLY A 198 11.11 11.48 8.43
CA GLY A 198 12.30 11.73 7.62
C GLY A 198 12.97 10.50 6.99
N LEU A 199 12.34 9.33 7.01
CA LEU A 199 12.94 8.09 6.53
C LEU A 199 11.90 7.19 5.86
N LEU A 200 12.23 6.65 4.69
CA LEU A 200 11.59 5.48 4.11
C LEU A 200 12.54 4.30 4.30
N ASP A 201 12.10 3.26 5.01
CA ASP A 201 12.92 2.11 5.38
C ASP A 201 12.29 0.85 4.81
N GLY A 202 12.95 0.15 3.89
CA GLY A 202 12.28 -0.87 3.12
C GLY A 202 13.13 -1.97 2.53
N ILE A 203 12.42 -2.83 1.85
CA ILE A 203 12.95 -3.94 1.05
C ILE A 203 12.42 -3.84 -0.37
N TRP A 204 13.17 -4.39 -1.30
CA TRP A 204 12.81 -4.41 -2.71
C TRP A 204 13.20 -5.72 -3.38
N GLY A 205 12.62 -5.98 -4.54
CA GLY A 205 12.96 -7.15 -5.32
C GLY A 205 12.35 -7.13 -6.71
N SER A 206 12.89 -8.00 -7.54
CA SER A 206 12.42 -8.25 -8.90
C SER A 206 11.24 -9.22 -8.91
N TYR A 207 10.60 -9.38 -10.06
CA TYR A 207 9.52 -10.35 -10.23
C TYR A 207 10.03 -11.78 -10.05
N GLY A 208 9.43 -12.50 -9.11
CA GLY A 208 9.76 -13.93 -8.86
C GLY A 208 11.11 -14.16 -8.20
N THR A 209 11.71 -13.13 -7.60
CA THR A 209 13.04 -13.24 -6.97
C THR A 209 13.10 -14.28 -5.86
N SER A 210 14.28 -14.86 -5.67
CA SER A 210 14.62 -15.73 -4.53
C SER A 210 15.42 -15.01 -3.44
N SER A 211 15.80 -13.76 -3.67
CA SER A 211 16.52 -12.90 -2.72
C SER A 211 15.91 -11.51 -2.68
N ILE A 212 16.24 -10.73 -1.66
CA ILE A 212 15.64 -9.43 -1.37
C ILE A 212 16.75 -8.42 -1.15
N GLY A 213 16.63 -7.25 -1.81
CA GLY A 213 17.43 -6.08 -1.52
C GLY A 213 16.84 -5.26 -0.37
N THR A 214 17.65 -4.37 0.17
CA THR A 214 17.25 -3.39 1.19
C THR A 214 17.44 -1.98 0.69
N GLU A 215 16.65 -1.03 1.18
CA GLU A 215 16.87 0.39 0.91
C GLU A 215 16.42 1.25 2.10
N ARG A 216 17.27 2.22 2.44
CA ARG A 216 16.93 3.30 3.36
C ARG A 216 17.06 4.62 2.60
N ALA A 217 15.96 5.37 2.52
CA ALA A 217 15.91 6.67 1.91
C ALA A 217 15.72 7.74 3.00
N VAL A 218 16.77 8.52 3.27
CA VAL A 218 16.79 9.58 4.29
C VAL A 218 16.46 10.92 3.63
N LYS A 219 15.42 11.60 4.12
CA LYS A 219 14.96 12.88 3.58
C LYS A 219 16.03 13.96 3.81
N ARG A 220 16.29 14.77 2.77
CA ARG A 220 17.19 15.92 2.82
C ARG A 220 16.55 17.13 3.48
#